data_b5119f939110cac659fa8faad505e5fb
#
_entry.id   b5119f939110cac659fa8faad505e5fb
#
_cell.length_a   1.000
_cell.length_b   1.000
_cell.length_c   1.000
_cell.angle_alpha   90.00
_cell.angle_beta   90.00
_cell.angle_gamma   90.00
#
_symmetry.space_group_name_H-M   'P 1'
#
loop_
_entity.id
_entity.type
_entity.pdbx_description
1 polymer ?
#
loop_
_entity_poly.entity_id
_entity_poly.type
_entity_poly.pdbx_seq_one_letter_code
_entity_poly.pdbx_strand_id
1 'polypeptide(L)'
;NINYGTNNKFVCGIVLSVNDFNYFAPISSFEKQQKTNILIKNSKGETISSIRFSFMFPIPKIEIKIKDFLKEEYKYRRLLLEEWQYCNSIKDKIISKANYIYKRYNSGYDKMLLKNCCNFKLLEEKCLEYQSYLEPIEEVAAAREIEDKDIEEENKEDWEIER
;
A
#
# COMPACT_ATOMS: atom_id res chain seq x y z
N ASN A 1 17.73 -1.77 16.70
CA ASN A 1 16.86 -2.86 16.27
C ASN A 1 15.57 -2.76 17.08
N ILE A 2 14.52 -2.25 16.45
CA ILE A 2 13.17 -2.29 17.03
C ILE A 2 12.70 -3.72 16.86
N ASN A 3 12.50 -4.42 17.97
CA ASN A 3 12.00 -5.78 17.96
C ASN A 3 10.47 -5.72 17.79
N TYR A 4 10.02 -5.71 16.54
CA TYR A 4 8.62 -5.87 16.23
C TYR A 4 8.21 -7.31 16.55
N GLY A 5 7.29 -7.50 17.49
CA GLY A 5 6.60 -8.78 17.65
C GLY A 5 6.02 -9.22 16.30
N THR A 6 5.91 -10.52 16.08
CA THR A 6 5.59 -11.13 14.77
C THR A 6 4.31 -10.62 14.12
N ASN A 7 3.40 -9.99 14.85
CA ASN A 7 2.09 -9.53 14.37
C ASN A 7 1.98 -8.02 14.12
N ASN A 8 3.03 -7.23 14.36
CA ASN A 8 2.97 -5.77 14.28
C ASN A 8 3.90 -5.14 13.24
N LYS A 9 4.45 -5.94 12.32
CA LYS A 9 5.24 -5.40 11.22
C LYS A 9 4.31 -4.84 10.16
N PHE A 10 4.26 -3.53 10.05
CA PHE A 10 3.65 -2.86 8.90
C PHE A 10 4.76 -2.40 7.94
N VAL A 11 4.41 -2.34 6.66
CA VAL A 11 5.30 -1.83 5.62
C VAL A 11 4.72 -0.49 5.18
N CYS A 12 5.48 0.59 5.35
CA CYS A 12 5.14 1.88 4.75
C CYS A 12 5.53 1.90 3.28
N GLY A 13 4.68 2.52 2.45
CA GLY A 13 4.94 2.63 1.03
C GLY A 13 3.90 3.49 0.34
N ILE A 14 3.93 3.46 -0.98
CA ILE A 14 3.06 4.23 -1.86
C ILE A 14 2.22 3.27 -2.66
N VAL A 15 0.91 3.54 -2.75
CA VAL A 15 0.01 2.81 -3.64
C VAL A 15 -0.06 3.54 -4.98
N LEU A 16 0.12 2.79 -6.05
CA LEU A 16 0.18 3.26 -7.43
C LEU A 16 -0.74 2.42 -8.31
N SER A 17 -1.40 3.02 -9.29
CA SER A 17 -2.09 2.27 -10.34
C SER A 17 -1.09 1.87 -11.43
N VAL A 18 -0.90 0.57 -11.63
CA VAL A 18 -0.05 -0.01 -12.67
C VAL A 18 -0.77 -1.22 -13.24
N ASN A 19 -0.98 -1.25 -14.58
CA ASN A 19 -1.64 -2.36 -15.26
C ASN A 19 -2.97 -2.78 -14.61
N ASP A 20 -3.82 -1.80 -14.29
CA ASP A 20 -5.13 -1.94 -13.65
C ASP A 20 -5.12 -2.56 -12.24
N PHE A 21 -3.95 -2.80 -11.66
CA PHE A 21 -3.76 -3.19 -10.27
C PHE A 21 -3.37 -2.01 -9.39
N ASN A 22 -3.74 -2.09 -8.11
CA ASN A 22 -3.14 -1.25 -7.08
C ASN A 22 -1.80 -1.88 -6.67
N TYR A 23 -0.70 -1.29 -7.10
CA TYR A 23 0.63 -1.71 -6.72
C TYR A 23 1.13 -0.95 -5.49
N PHE A 24 1.60 -1.68 -4.51
CA PHE A 24 2.29 -1.12 -3.36
C PHE A 24 3.79 -1.10 -3.61
N ALA A 25 4.40 0.09 -3.59
CA ALA A 25 5.83 0.28 -3.70
C ALA A 25 6.41 0.60 -2.30
N PRO A 26 7.18 -0.31 -1.68
CA PRO A 26 7.69 -0.10 -0.33
C PRO A 26 8.73 1.02 -0.25
N ILE A 27 8.68 1.76 0.86
CA ILE A 27 9.72 2.71 1.25
C ILE A 27 10.64 2.02 2.27
N SER A 28 11.93 2.21 2.11
CA SER A 28 12.95 1.62 2.99
C SER A 28 14.08 2.60 3.28
N SER A 29 14.80 2.36 4.38
CA SER A 29 15.99 3.13 4.77
C SER A 29 17.22 2.94 3.86
N PHE A 30 17.04 2.34 2.68
CA PHE A 30 18.12 2.13 1.73
C PHE A 30 18.44 3.43 0.97
N GLU A 31 19.62 3.96 1.14
CA GLU A 31 20.01 5.29 0.66
C GLU A 31 20.90 5.30 -0.60
N LYS A 32 21.23 4.12 -1.15
CA LYS A 32 22.07 4.06 -2.36
C LYS A 32 21.20 4.15 -3.62
N GLN A 33 21.63 5.01 -4.57
CA GLN A 33 20.93 5.14 -5.86
C GLN A 33 21.05 3.87 -6.70
N GLN A 34 19.92 3.39 -7.19
CA GLN A 34 19.79 2.27 -8.12
C GLN A 34 18.90 2.66 -9.31
N LYS A 35 18.95 1.87 -10.39
CA LYS A 35 18.05 2.05 -11.54
C LYS A 35 16.57 1.81 -11.18
N THR A 36 16.32 1.04 -10.11
CA THR A 36 14.99 0.59 -9.69
C THR A 36 14.44 1.30 -8.46
N ASN A 37 15.08 2.40 -8.02
CA ASN A 37 14.56 3.18 -6.90
C ASN A 37 14.49 4.68 -7.22
N ILE A 38 13.81 5.41 -6.34
CA ILE A 38 13.91 6.87 -6.23
C ILE A 38 14.33 7.16 -4.80
N LEU A 39 15.40 7.93 -4.62
CA LEU A 39 15.81 8.41 -3.30
C LEU A 39 14.86 9.51 -2.83
N ILE A 40 14.40 9.40 -1.59
CA ILE A 40 13.59 10.42 -0.91
C ILE A 40 14.53 11.34 -0.15
N LYS A 41 14.31 12.64 -0.29
CA LYS A 41 15.15 13.66 0.35
C LYS A 41 14.31 14.50 1.32
N ASN A 42 14.95 14.89 2.42
CA ASN A 42 14.38 15.84 3.36
C ASN A 42 14.46 17.28 2.83
N SER A 43 13.94 18.22 3.59
CA SER A 43 13.97 19.66 3.28
C SER A 43 15.39 20.26 3.15
N LYS A 44 16.40 19.58 3.70
CA LYS A 44 17.81 19.97 3.57
C LYS A 44 18.51 19.34 2.35
N GLY A 45 17.80 18.51 1.58
CA GLY A 45 18.35 17.79 0.43
C GLY A 45 19.10 16.51 0.78
N GLU A 46 19.12 16.10 2.05
CA GLU A 46 19.73 14.87 2.51
C GLU A 46 18.85 13.67 2.17
N THR A 47 19.44 12.56 1.74
CA THR A 47 18.70 11.32 1.52
C THR A 47 18.29 10.71 2.86
N ILE A 48 17.02 10.38 3.01
CA ILE A 48 16.46 9.80 4.24
C ILE A 48 15.88 8.39 4.04
N SER A 49 15.53 8.06 2.80
CA SER A 49 14.94 6.75 2.45
C SER A 49 14.85 6.58 0.94
N SER A 50 14.24 5.50 0.47
CA SER A 50 13.97 5.30 -0.96
C SER A 50 12.73 4.48 -1.25
N ILE A 51 12.06 4.82 -2.35
CA ILE A 51 10.96 4.02 -2.93
C ILE A 51 11.58 2.89 -3.74
N ARG A 52 11.19 1.64 -3.46
CA ARG A 52 11.81 0.44 -4.02
C ARG A 52 10.89 -0.24 -5.05
N PHE A 53 10.94 0.18 -6.30
CA PHE A 53 10.07 -0.37 -7.36
C PHE A 53 10.38 -1.81 -7.76
N SER A 54 11.61 -2.30 -7.50
CA SER A 54 11.93 -3.72 -7.71
C SER A 54 11.19 -4.66 -6.76
N PHE A 55 10.67 -4.15 -5.67
CA PHE A 55 9.92 -4.88 -4.65
C PHE A 55 8.44 -4.49 -4.61
N MET A 56 7.96 -3.75 -5.61
CA MET A 56 6.54 -3.45 -5.67
C MET A 56 5.72 -4.71 -5.97
N PHE A 57 4.53 -4.77 -5.42
CA PHE A 57 3.60 -5.89 -5.58
C PHE A 57 2.15 -5.40 -5.60
N PRO A 58 1.27 -6.11 -6.31
CA PRO A 58 -0.15 -5.77 -6.32
C PRO A 58 -0.78 -6.07 -4.96
N ILE A 59 -1.74 -5.24 -4.56
CA ILE A 59 -2.45 -5.34 -3.29
C ILE A 59 -3.95 -5.10 -3.50
N PRO A 60 -4.84 -5.94 -2.95
CA PRO A 60 -6.26 -5.69 -2.96
C PRO A 60 -6.63 -4.38 -2.26
N LYS A 61 -7.64 -3.68 -2.77
CA LYS A 61 -8.04 -2.37 -2.23
C LYS A 61 -8.38 -2.41 -0.73
N ILE A 62 -9.00 -3.50 -0.29
CA ILE A 62 -9.42 -3.71 1.11
C ILE A 62 -8.22 -3.76 2.08
N GLU A 63 -7.06 -4.20 1.61
CA GLU A 63 -5.85 -4.29 2.43
C GLU A 63 -5.10 -2.95 2.54
N ILE A 64 -5.54 -1.91 1.81
CA ILE A 64 -4.91 -0.61 1.81
C ILE A 64 -5.36 0.17 3.05
N LYS A 65 -4.44 0.40 3.98
CA LYS A 65 -4.68 1.22 5.16
C LYS A 65 -3.90 2.51 5.08
N ILE A 66 -4.60 3.63 5.18
CA ILE A 66 -3.96 4.95 5.23
C ILE A 66 -3.31 5.11 6.60
N LYS A 67 -2.02 5.41 6.59
CA LYS A 67 -1.26 5.61 7.83
C LYS A 67 -1.62 6.94 8.48
N ASP A 68 -2.10 6.87 9.73
CA ASP A 68 -2.32 8.04 10.57
C ASP A 68 -1.00 8.44 11.24
N PHE A 69 -0.40 9.53 10.76
CA PHE A 69 0.88 10.01 11.28
C PHE A 69 0.78 10.55 12.72
N LEU A 70 -0.40 10.99 13.16
CA LEU A 70 -0.59 11.55 14.51
C LEU A 70 -0.44 10.50 15.61
N LYS A 71 -0.68 9.22 15.27
CA LYS A 71 -0.55 8.09 16.20
C LYS A 71 0.87 7.59 16.38
N GLU A 72 1.83 8.14 15.61
CA GLU A 72 3.22 7.72 15.67
C GLU A 72 4.03 8.56 16.68
N GLU A 73 5.12 7.96 17.19
CA GLU A 73 6.13 8.69 17.96
C GLU A 73 6.66 9.90 17.19
N TYR A 74 7.01 10.98 17.86
CA TYR A 74 7.41 12.24 17.25
C TYR A 74 8.50 12.10 16.17
N LYS A 75 9.52 11.27 16.44
CA LYS A 75 10.62 11.02 15.50
C LYS A 75 10.11 10.37 14.19
N TYR A 76 9.24 9.36 14.29
CA TYR A 76 8.64 8.69 13.14
C TYR A 76 7.66 9.57 12.41
N ARG A 77 6.84 10.32 13.13
CA ARG A 77 5.90 11.30 12.54
C ARG A 77 6.61 12.29 11.63
N ARG A 78 7.74 12.84 12.10
CA ARG A 78 8.56 13.77 11.32
C ARG A 78 9.11 13.12 10.06
N LEU A 79 9.66 11.92 10.15
CA LEU A 79 10.16 11.16 9.01
C LEU A 79 9.06 10.91 7.97
N LEU A 80 7.90 10.40 8.41
CA LEU A 80 6.77 10.12 7.52
C LEU A 80 6.23 11.38 6.83
N LEU A 81 6.21 12.52 7.52
CA LEU A 81 5.80 13.80 6.93
C LEU A 81 6.79 14.26 5.85
N GLU A 82 8.10 14.19 6.09
CA GLU A 82 9.12 14.54 5.11
C GLU A 82 9.05 13.61 3.87
N GLU A 83 8.88 12.30 4.08
CA GLU A 83 8.68 11.32 3.00
C GLU A 83 7.40 11.62 2.19
N TRP A 84 6.30 11.88 2.86
CA TRP A 84 5.01 12.20 2.23
C TRP A 84 5.08 13.48 1.40
N GLN A 85 5.67 14.56 1.95
CA GLN A 85 5.85 15.84 1.24
C GLN A 85 6.70 15.66 -0.02
N TYR A 86 7.82 14.95 0.11
CA TYR A 86 8.71 14.69 -1.01
C TYR A 86 8.00 13.87 -2.10
N CYS A 87 7.33 12.78 -1.73
CA CYS A 87 6.62 11.93 -2.67
C CYS A 87 5.53 12.68 -3.42
N ASN A 88 4.76 13.54 -2.74
CA ASN A 88 3.75 14.38 -3.38
C ASN A 88 4.37 15.37 -4.36
N SER A 89 5.53 15.96 -4.04
CA SER A 89 6.21 16.90 -4.93
C SER A 89 6.70 16.29 -6.24
N ILE A 90 6.89 14.97 -6.29
CA ILE A 90 7.39 14.23 -7.45
C ILE A 90 6.44 13.12 -7.92
N LYS A 91 5.14 13.24 -7.63
CA LYS A 91 4.12 12.21 -7.89
C LYS A 91 4.19 11.63 -9.31
N ASP A 92 4.23 12.48 -10.33
CA ASP A 92 4.27 12.06 -11.74
C ASP A 92 5.54 11.28 -12.08
N LYS A 93 6.67 11.66 -11.49
CA LYS A 93 7.94 10.95 -11.64
C LYS A 93 7.87 9.57 -11.02
N ILE A 94 7.21 9.42 -9.89
CA ILE A 94 7.00 8.12 -9.21
C ILE A 94 6.16 7.21 -10.10
N ILE A 95 5.00 7.68 -10.58
CA ILE A 95 4.10 6.94 -11.46
C ILE A 95 4.82 6.52 -12.74
N SER A 96 5.49 7.45 -13.40
CA SER A 96 6.26 7.19 -14.62
C SER A 96 7.35 6.14 -14.40
N LYS A 97 8.04 6.19 -13.27
CA LYS A 97 9.10 5.23 -12.90
C LYS A 97 8.56 3.83 -12.63
N ALA A 98 7.44 3.71 -11.90
CA ALA A 98 6.78 2.44 -11.64
C ALA A 98 6.37 1.76 -12.96
N ASN A 99 5.66 2.50 -13.82
CA ASN A 99 5.23 2.01 -15.14
C ASN A 99 6.41 1.62 -16.04
N TYR A 100 7.49 2.41 -16.04
CA TYR A 100 8.70 2.10 -16.80
C TYR A 100 9.31 0.77 -16.35
N ILE A 101 9.48 0.57 -15.04
CA ILE A 101 10.07 -0.67 -14.50
C ILE A 101 9.17 -1.87 -14.79
N TYR A 102 7.86 -1.73 -14.59
CA TYR A 102 6.88 -2.78 -14.90
C TYR A 102 6.92 -3.20 -16.36
N LYS A 103 6.81 -2.24 -17.31
CA LYS A 103 6.86 -2.50 -18.74
C LYS A 103 8.20 -3.12 -19.17
N ARG A 104 9.30 -2.60 -18.63
CA ARG A 104 10.65 -3.06 -18.95
C ARG A 104 10.92 -4.47 -18.43
N TYR A 105 10.44 -4.80 -17.23
CA TYR A 105 10.50 -6.16 -16.69
C TYR A 105 9.71 -7.13 -17.56
N ASN A 106 8.46 -6.80 -17.88
CA ASN A 106 7.57 -7.67 -18.65
C ASN A 106 7.99 -7.84 -20.13
N SER A 107 8.81 -6.92 -20.67
CA SER A 107 9.41 -7.10 -22.00
C SER A 107 10.38 -8.27 -22.09
N GLY A 108 10.90 -8.74 -20.94
CA GLY A 108 11.82 -9.89 -20.90
C GLY A 108 13.27 -9.62 -21.35
N TYR A 109 13.56 -8.43 -21.90
CA TYR A 109 14.88 -8.12 -22.45
C TYR A 109 15.90 -7.64 -21.43
N ASP A 110 15.46 -7.12 -20.30
CA ASP A 110 16.35 -6.55 -19.28
C ASP A 110 16.73 -7.59 -18.23
N LYS A 111 17.84 -8.30 -18.47
CA LYS A 111 18.34 -9.36 -17.57
C LYS A 111 18.58 -8.87 -16.14
N MET A 112 18.93 -7.60 -15.97
CA MET A 112 19.15 -7.02 -14.65
C MET A 112 17.82 -6.89 -13.88
N LEU A 113 16.77 -6.41 -14.55
CA LEU A 113 15.44 -6.31 -13.93
C LEU A 113 14.87 -7.69 -13.64
N LEU A 114 14.96 -8.64 -14.58
CA LEU A 114 14.50 -10.02 -14.38
C LEU A 114 15.14 -10.69 -13.16
N LYS A 115 16.40 -10.38 -12.88
CA LYS A 115 17.12 -10.94 -11.73
C LYS A 115 16.77 -10.26 -10.40
N ASN A 116 16.47 -8.96 -10.43
CA ASN A 116 16.41 -8.14 -9.20
C ASN A 116 15.01 -7.66 -8.83
N CYS A 117 14.01 -7.80 -9.71
CA CYS A 117 12.62 -7.48 -9.40
C CYS A 117 11.86 -8.72 -8.96
N CYS A 118 10.78 -8.48 -8.21
CA CYS A 118 9.77 -9.49 -7.96
C CYS A 118 9.14 -9.96 -9.28
N ASN A 119 8.62 -11.17 -9.30
CA ASN A 119 7.86 -11.67 -10.45
C ASN A 119 6.46 -11.05 -10.46
N PHE A 120 6.32 -9.93 -11.17
CA PHE A 120 5.08 -9.15 -11.17
C PHE A 120 3.87 -9.95 -11.66
N LYS A 121 4.02 -10.76 -12.72
CA LYS A 121 2.93 -11.58 -13.24
C LYS A 121 2.44 -12.62 -12.24
N LEU A 122 3.37 -13.33 -11.61
CA LEU A 122 3.02 -14.30 -10.57
C LEU A 122 2.34 -13.63 -9.38
N LEU A 123 2.79 -12.43 -9.00
CA LEU A 123 2.18 -11.68 -7.90
C LEU A 123 0.79 -11.16 -8.27
N GLU A 124 0.54 -10.78 -9.52
CA GLU A 124 -0.78 -10.42 -10.03
C GLU A 124 -1.75 -11.62 -9.97
N GLU A 125 -1.32 -12.81 -10.43
CA GLU A 125 -2.09 -14.04 -10.30
C GLU A 125 -2.45 -14.34 -8.84
N LYS A 126 -1.47 -14.26 -7.95
CA LYS A 126 -1.69 -14.50 -6.51
C LYS A 126 -2.56 -13.42 -5.84
N CYS A 127 -2.50 -12.19 -6.30
CA CYS A 127 -3.38 -11.12 -5.84
C CYS A 127 -4.84 -11.41 -6.21
N LEU A 128 -5.10 -11.85 -7.45
CA LEU A 128 -6.45 -12.23 -7.90
C LEU A 128 -6.97 -13.46 -7.16
N GLU A 129 -6.14 -14.49 -6.98
CA GLU A 129 -6.50 -15.65 -6.16
C GLU A 129 -6.89 -15.21 -4.74
N TYR A 130 -6.11 -14.33 -4.11
CA TYR A 130 -6.39 -13.82 -2.77
C TYR A 130 -7.69 -13.02 -2.72
N GLN A 131 -7.96 -12.18 -3.72
CA GLN A 131 -9.22 -11.43 -3.82
C GLN A 131 -10.43 -12.37 -3.85
N SER A 132 -10.38 -13.49 -4.58
CA SER A 132 -11.48 -14.45 -4.64
C SER A 132 -11.80 -15.13 -3.30
N TYR A 133 -10.86 -15.14 -2.35
CA TYR A 133 -11.12 -15.59 -0.96
C TYR A 133 -11.74 -14.50 -0.09
N LEU A 134 -11.54 -13.22 -0.44
CA LEU A 134 -12.05 -12.09 0.34
C LEU A 134 -13.48 -11.74 -0.02
N GLU A 135 -13.88 -11.88 -1.30
CA GLU A 135 -15.22 -11.55 -1.80
C GLU A 135 -16.36 -12.22 -0.99
N PRO A 136 -16.33 -13.52 -0.67
CA PRO A 136 -17.36 -14.15 0.14
C PRO A 136 -17.43 -13.63 1.58
N ILE A 137 -16.30 -13.16 2.11
CA ILE A 137 -16.19 -12.60 3.48
C ILE A 137 -16.81 -11.21 3.53
N GLU A 138 -16.61 -10.39 2.49
CA GLU A 138 -17.24 -9.07 2.36
C GLU A 138 -18.75 -9.18 2.19
N GLU A 139 -19.26 -10.11 1.39
CA GLU A 139 -20.69 -10.34 1.22
C GLU A 139 -21.35 -10.73 2.54
N VAL A 140 -20.74 -11.64 3.30
CA VAL A 140 -21.25 -12.07 4.61
C VAL A 140 -21.18 -10.93 5.65
N ALA A 141 -20.13 -10.12 5.63
CA ALA A 141 -19.99 -8.98 6.53
C ALA A 141 -21.03 -7.89 6.22
N ALA A 142 -21.24 -7.57 4.93
CA ALA A 142 -22.23 -6.61 4.50
C ALA A 142 -23.67 -7.07 4.83
N ALA A 143 -23.97 -8.37 4.66
CA ALA A 143 -25.26 -8.93 5.03
C ALA A 143 -25.55 -8.81 6.55
N ARG A 144 -24.54 -9.04 7.41
CA ARG A 144 -24.67 -8.86 8.87
C ARG A 144 -24.88 -7.42 9.27
N GLU A 145 -24.18 -6.46 8.63
CA GLU A 145 -24.39 -5.04 8.91
C GLU A 145 -25.79 -4.54 8.53
N ILE A 146 -26.44 -5.17 7.54
CA ILE A 146 -27.83 -4.89 7.17
C ILE A 146 -28.76 -5.46 8.24
N GLU A 147 -28.59 -6.74 8.62
CA GLU A 147 -29.39 -7.38 9.67
C GLU A 147 -29.32 -6.63 11.01
N ASP A 148 -28.11 -6.18 11.42
CA ASP A 148 -27.93 -5.42 12.65
C ASP A 148 -28.65 -4.06 12.61
N LYS A 149 -28.68 -3.38 11.46
CA LYS A 149 -29.41 -2.12 11.28
C LYS A 149 -30.91 -2.30 11.30
N ASP A 150 -31.43 -3.35 10.64
CA ASP A 150 -32.84 -3.66 10.64
C ASP A 150 -33.36 -3.98 12.05
N ILE A 151 -32.57 -4.69 12.87
CA ILE A 151 -32.86 -4.99 14.27
C ILE A 151 -32.84 -3.69 15.13
N GLU A 152 -31.91 -2.76 14.86
CA GLU A 152 -31.85 -1.48 15.57
C GLU A 152 -33.05 -0.57 15.20
N GLU A 153 -33.52 -0.61 13.97
CA GLU A 153 -34.71 0.16 13.54
C GLU A 153 -36.01 -0.45 14.11
N GLU A 154 -36.21 -1.76 14.06
CA GLU A 154 -37.38 -2.42 14.71
C GLU A 154 -37.44 -2.13 16.22
N ASN A 155 -36.31 -2.20 16.93
CA ASN A 155 -36.27 -1.89 18.34
C ASN A 155 -36.58 -0.41 18.65
N LYS A 156 -36.30 0.52 17.74
CA LYS A 156 -36.69 1.93 17.90
C LYS A 156 -38.18 2.17 17.70
N GLU A 157 -38.79 1.52 16.74
CA GLU A 157 -40.26 1.62 16.49
C GLU A 157 -41.06 1.07 17.67
N ASP A 158 -40.65 -0.04 18.29
CA ASP A 158 -41.30 -0.62 19.46
C ASP A 158 -41.29 0.31 20.67
N TRP A 159 -40.21 1.09 20.88
CA TRP A 159 -40.09 2.07 21.97
C TRP A 159 -40.93 3.34 21.77
N GLU A 160 -41.29 3.68 20.53
CA GLU A 160 -42.17 4.83 20.24
C GLU A 160 -43.65 4.50 20.39
N ILE A 161 -44.06 3.21 20.30
CA ILE A 161 -45.46 2.77 20.48
C ILE A 161 -45.87 2.66 21.94
N GLU A 162 -44.90 2.51 22.88
CA GLU A 162 -45.21 2.40 24.32
C GLU A 162 -45.26 3.76 25.08
N ARG A 163 -45.27 4.89 24.39
CA ARG A 163 -45.41 6.25 24.94
C ARG A 163 -46.74 6.85 24.54
#